data_72caffbe9249f9985c9b62b68b773536
#
_entry.id   72caffbe9249f9985c9b62b68b773536
#
_cell.length_a   1.000
_cell.length_b   1.000
_cell.length_c   1.000
_cell.angle_alpha   90.00
_cell.angle_beta   90.00
_cell.angle_gamma   90.00
#
_symmetry.space_group_name_H-M   'P 1'
#
loop_
_entity.id
_entity.type
_entity.pdbx_description
1 polymer ?
#
loop_
_entity_poly.entity_id
_entity_poly.type
_entity_poly.pdbx_seq_one_letter_code
_entity_poly.pdbx_strand_id
1 'polypeptide(L)'
;DLYSADLAQEFPVELFVERRLSMLYSLREGALANTNVMTKLGGTKSTEAAVDKALAFLASTQSEDGRWDLSEHGGQGKHDMAATGAALLVFYGRGERHDINCTYRATVEKGINWLIDQQNKANGDLRGANPQGDMYDHGIAGLAMVEAYGVTKDVRLRPRAQSAVDFIVEAQHEEGGWRYKPKDKGDLSVTGWIIMVLASAEMSGLEVPASTLDGARRFLDYVSAGKHGGAFGYTDKPGPQGATPAMNAVGFFCRQLLGLSNSSKLAAEASGIIDKQGLNSDDLYYAYYGTLASYQQQGPAWRRWLEAM
;
A
#
# COMPACT_ATOMS: atom_id res chain seq x y z
N ASP A 1 -11.92 -17.08 -19.39
CA ASP A 1 -12.68 -15.89 -18.95
C ASP A 1 -13.01 -15.98 -17.46
N LEU A 2 -12.00 -15.82 -16.62
CA LEU A 2 -12.16 -15.77 -15.15
C LEU A 2 -12.55 -14.37 -14.64
N TYR A 3 -12.82 -13.44 -15.55
CA TYR A 3 -13.17 -12.05 -15.28
C TYR A 3 -14.35 -11.57 -16.13
N SER A 4 -15.37 -12.43 -16.32
CA SER A 4 -16.61 -11.95 -16.94
C SER A 4 -17.37 -11.07 -15.93
N ALA A 5 -17.98 -10.00 -16.43
CA ALA A 5 -18.81 -9.09 -15.65
C ALA A 5 -20.00 -9.76 -14.92
N ASP A 6 -20.27 -11.01 -15.24
CA ASP A 6 -21.38 -11.79 -14.68
C ASP A 6 -21.14 -12.26 -13.22
N LEU A 7 -19.88 -12.35 -12.77
CA LEU A 7 -19.58 -12.72 -11.36
C LEU A 7 -19.89 -11.59 -10.37
N ALA A 8 -20.06 -10.37 -10.82
CA ALA A 8 -20.36 -9.23 -9.95
C ALA A 8 -21.85 -9.17 -9.53
N GLN A 9 -22.75 -9.94 -10.18
CA GLN A 9 -24.18 -9.93 -9.89
C GLN A 9 -24.64 -10.98 -8.87
N GLU A 10 -23.82 -11.97 -8.54
CA GLU A 10 -24.26 -13.11 -7.70
C GLU A 10 -23.81 -13.08 -6.24
N PHE A 11 -22.97 -12.12 -5.81
CA PHE A 11 -22.46 -12.09 -4.44
C PHE A 11 -22.68 -10.73 -3.74
N PRO A 12 -23.03 -10.72 -2.44
CA PRO A 12 -23.01 -9.50 -1.64
C PRO A 12 -21.67 -8.81 -1.72
N VAL A 13 -21.67 -7.47 -1.82
CA VAL A 13 -20.44 -6.64 -1.96
C VAL A 13 -19.39 -6.97 -0.90
N GLU A 14 -19.80 -7.28 0.32
CA GLU A 14 -18.94 -7.68 1.44
C GLU A 14 -18.19 -8.99 1.16
N LEU A 15 -18.87 -10.01 0.65
CA LEU A 15 -18.23 -11.29 0.28
C LEU A 15 -17.29 -11.16 -0.93
N PHE A 16 -17.56 -10.17 -1.80
CA PHE A 16 -16.74 -9.90 -2.97
C PHE A 16 -15.44 -9.17 -2.60
N VAL A 17 -15.50 -8.28 -1.61
CA VAL A 17 -14.32 -7.61 -1.04
C VAL A 17 -13.45 -8.63 -0.30
N GLU A 18 -14.01 -9.45 0.60
CA GLU A 18 -13.25 -10.49 1.30
C GLU A 18 -12.60 -11.49 0.35
N ARG A 19 -13.29 -11.93 -0.71
CA ARG A 19 -12.71 -12.84 -1.71
C ARG A 19 -11.64 -12.18 -2.57
N ARG A 20 -11.80 -10.93 -2.99
CA ARG A 20 -10.74 -10.22 -3.74
C ARG A 20 -9.48 -10.02 -2.91
N LEU A 21 -9.65 -9.70 -1.65
CA LEU A 21 -8.55 -9.41 -0.74
C LEU A 21 -7.83 -10.70 -0.34
N SER A 22 -8.54 -11.80 -0.05
CA SER A 22 -7.93 -13.12 0.15
C SER A 22 -7.25 -13.64 -1.12
N MET A 23 -7.77 -13.29 -2.29
CA MET A 23 -7.18 -13.63 -3.59
C MET A 23 -5.88 -12.87 -3.87
N LEU A 24 -5.73 -11.62 -3.39
CA LEU A 24 -4.46 -10.87 -3.51
C LEU A 24 -3.33 -11.53 -2.71
N TYR A 25 -3.60 -12.04 -1.51
CA TYR A 25 -2.63 -12.83 -0.75
C TYR A 25 -2.38 -14.21 -1.38
N SER A 26 -3.41 -14.90 -1.85
CA SER A 26 -3.26 -16.21 -2.49
C SER A 26 -2.53 -16.14 -3.84
N LEU A 27 -2.64 -15.02 -4.57
CA LEU A 27 -1.84 -14.80 -5.78
C LEU A 27 -0.34 -14.65 -5.45
N ARG A 28 0.00 -14.16 -4.26
CA ARG A 28 1.38 -14.10 -3.76
C ARG A 28 1.89 -15.45 -3.21
N GLU A 29 1.00 -16.40 -2.92
CA GLU A 29 1.34 -17.72 -2.36
C GLU A 29 1.79 -18.77 -3.39
N GLY A 30 2.19 -18.39 -4.58
CA GLY A 30 2.77 -19.31 -5.57
C GLY A 30 2.20 -19.18 -6.99
N ALA A 31 1.11 -18.46 -7.21
CA ALA A 31 0.57 -18.22 -8.55
C ALA A 31 1.44 -17.25 -9.36
N LEU A 32 2.19 -16.36 -8.69
CA LEU A 32 3.12 -15.42 -9.35
C LEU A 32 4.38 -16.11 -9.91
N ALA A 33 4.69 -17.33 -9.45
CA ALA A 33 5.72 -18.16 -10.08
C ALA A 33 5.25 -18.77 -11.41
N ASN A 34 3.95 -18.63 -11.75
CA ASN A 34 3.39 -19.19 -12.97
C ASN A 34 3.41 -18.15 -14.09
N THR A 35 4.35 -18.28 -15.02
CA THR A 35 4.53 -17.43 -16.22
C THR A 35 3.22 -17.21 -17.00
N ASN A 36 2.29 -18.15 -16.97
CA ASN A 36 1.00 -18.03 -17.65
C ASN A 36 0.06 -17.03 -16.94
N VAL A 37 0.11 -16.94 -15.62
CA VAL A 37 -0.69 -15.97 -14.86
C VAL A 37 -0.13 -14.56 -15.08
N MET A 38 1.18 -14.39 -15.00
CA MET A 38 1.83 -13.11 -15.23
C MET A 38 1.53 -12.57 -16.64
N THR A 39 1.63 -13.40 -17.66
CA THR A 39 1.29 -13.00 -19.04
C THR A 39 -0.18 -12.60 -19.17
N LYS A 40 -1.11 -13.30 -18.52
CA LYS A 40 -2.54 -12.95 -18.53
C LYS A 40 -2.83 -11.62 -17.82
N LEU A 41 -2.00 -11.23 -16.86
CA LEU A 41 -2.10 -9.96 -16.13
C LEU A 41 -1.35 -8.82 -16.82
N GLY A 42 -0.75 -9.05 -17.98
CA GLY A 42 -0.02 -8.04 -18.76
C GLY A 42 1.50 -8.09 -18.61
N GLY A 43 2.03 -9.02 -17.83
CA GLY A 43 3.47 -9.22 -17.70
C GLY A 43 4.11 -9.71 -19.00
N THR A 44 5.30 -9.22 -19.29
CA THR A 44 6.12 -9.60 -20.44
C THR A 44 7.48 -10.13 -19.97
N LYS A 45 8.23 -10.78 -20.83
CA LYS A 45 9.59 -11.22 -20.52
C LYS A 45 10.50 -10.04 -20.11
N SER A 46 10.30 -8.86 -20.71
CA SER A 46 11.07 -7.66 -20.36
C SER A 46 10.70 -7.10 -19.00
N THR A 47 9.41 -7.05 -18.64
CA THR A 47 8.97 -6.61 -17.31
C THR A 47 9.44 -7.57 -16.21
N GLU A 48 9.37 -8.89 -16.45
CA GLU A 48 9.90 -9.89 -15.51
C GLU A 48 11.42 -9.71 -15.31
N ALA A 49 12.19 -9.54 -16.39
CA ALA A 49 13.62 -9.30 -16.30
C ALA A 49 13.96 -7.98 -15.56
N ALA A 50 13.12 -6.95 -15.67
CA ALA A 50 13.27 -5.71 -14.93
C ALA A 50 13.02 -5.91 -13.43
N VAL A 51 11.98 -6.66 -13.07
CA VAL A 51 11.69 -7.04 -11.68
C VAL A 51 12.84 -7.85 -11.08
N ASP A 52 13.35 -8.86 -11.79
CA ASP A 52 14.46 -9.68 -11.32
C ASP A 52 15.73 -8.84 -11.07
N LYS A 53 16.03 -7.87 -11.95
CA LYS A 53 17.13 -6.92 -11.74
C LYS A 53 16.91 -6.03 -10.51
N ALA A 54 15.69 -5.53 -10.32
CA ALA A 54 15.34 -4.71 -9.17
C ALA A 54 15.50 -5.48 -7.85
N LEU A 55 15.04 -6.74 -7.79
CA LEU A 55 15.21 -7.61 -6.62
C LEU A 55 16.70 -7.89 -6.34
N ALA A 56 17.48 -8.19 -7.38
CA ALA A 56 18.93 -8.41 -7.23
C ALA A 56 19.63 -7.15 -6.72
N PHE A 57 19.27 -5.97 -7.23
CA PHE A 57 19.79 -4.69 -6.74
C PHE A 57 19.45 -4.48 -5.27
N LEU A 58 18.18 -4.61 -4.88
CA LEU A 58 17.77 -4.48 -3.48
C LEU A 58 18.50 -5.47 -2.58
N ALA A 59 18.66 -6.73 -2.98
CA ALA A 59 19.40 -7.72 -2.19
C ALA A 59 20.87 -7.35 -2.03
N SER A 60 21.50 -6.78 -3.07
CA SER A 60 22.91 -6.38 -3.04
C SER A 60 23.19 -5.11 -2.23
N THR A 61 22.15 -4.29 -1.99
CA THR A 61 22.24 -3.01 -1.26
C THR A 61 21.77 -3.12 0.19
N GLN A 62 21.38 -4.32 0.65
CA GLN A 62 21.02 -4.55 2.04
C GLN A 62 22.25 -4.49 2.95
N SER A 63 22.19 -3.69 4.00
CA SER A 63 23.22 -3.60 5.04
C SER A 63 23.34 -4.92 5.83
N GLU A 64 24.48 -5.15 6.47
CA GLU A 64 24.75 -6.40 7.22
C GLU A 64 23.73 -6.66 8.34
N ASP A 65 23.22 -5.61 8.99
CA ASP A 65 22.21 -5.68 10.04
C ASP A 65 20.79 -5.95 9.52
N GLY A 66 20.59 -5.92 8.20
CA GLY A 66 19.32 -6.24 7.55
C GLY A 66 18.50 -5.04 7.09
N ARG A 67 18.88 -3.80 7.43
CA ARG A 67 18.19 -2.60 6.95
C ARG A 67 18.58 -2.23 5.52
N TRP A 68 17.82 -1.34 4.93
CA TRP A 68 18.22 -0.53 3.78
C TRP A 68 18.48 0.89 4.25
N ASP A 69 19.75 1.31 4.21
CA ASP A 69 20.19 2.65 4.61
C ASP A 69 20.04 3.60 3.43
N LEU A 70 19.07 4.52 3.53
CA LEU A 70 18.84 5.50 2.48
C LEU A 70 20.03 6.41 2.21
N SER A 71 20.83 6.72 3.24
CA SER A 71 21.95 7.64 3.10
C SER A 71 23.11 7.07 2.26
N GLU A 72 23.27 5.74 2.24
CA GLU A 72 24.27 5.05 1.43
C GLU A 72 23.93 5.06 -0.08
N HIS A 73 22.66 5.34 -0.42
CA HIS A 73 22.15 5.27 -1.78
C HIS A 73 21.61 6.63 -2.30
N GLY A 74 22.11 7.73 -1.77
CA GLY A 74 21.79 9.09 -2.24
C GLY A 74 20.49 9.67 -1.69
N GLY A 75 19.81 8.99 -0.77
CA GLY A 75 18.66 9.51 -0.04
C GLY A 75 19.08 10.56 1.00
N GLN A 76 18.14 11.40 1.38
CA GLN A 76 18.32 12.37 2.45
C GLN A 76 17.51 11.95 3.68
N GLY A 77 18.09 12.17 4.87
CA GLY A 77 17.44 11.88 6.12
C GLY A 77 17.70 10.46 6.63
N LYS A 78 17.02 10.11 7.73
CA LYS A 78 17.18 8.84 8.44
C LYS A 78 15.83 8.10 8.44
N HIS A 79 15.36 7.77 7.25
CA HIS A 79 14.11 7.05 7.02
C HIS A 79 14.34 5.56 6.72
N ASP A 80 15.29 4.94 7.45
CA ASP A 80 15.65 3.53 7.25
C ASP A 80 14.48 2.57 7.54
N MET A 81 13.56 2.98 8.43
CA MET A 81 12.33 2.23 8.69
C MET A 81 11.46 2.13 7.45
N ALA A 82 11.21 3.28 6.80
CA ALA A 82 10.44 3.32 5.55
C ALA A 82 11.18 2.62 4.40
N ALA A 83 12.50 2.83 4.27
CA ALA A 83 13.30 2.19 3.23
C ALA A 83 13.28 0.66 3.36
N THR A 84 13.49 0.15 4.58
CA THR A 84 13.44 -1.29 4.86
C THR A 84 12.04 -1.85 4.63
N GLY A 85 11.01 -1.15 5.08
CA GLY A 85 9.62 -1.53 4.82
C GLY A 85 9.31 -1.59 3.32
N ALA A 86 9.67 -0.54 2.57
CA ALA A 86 9.44 -0.49 1.12
C ALA A 86 10.18 -1.60 0.37
N ALA A 87 11.44 -1.89 0.71
CA ALA A 87 12.19 -2.99 0.11
C ALA A 87 11.53 -4.35 0.39
N LEU A 88 11.10 -4.60 1.62
CA LEU A 88 10.38 -5.83 1.97
C LEU A 88 9.08 -5.99 1.18
N LEU A 89 8.31 -4.92 0.99
CA LEU A 89 7.07 -4.95 0.19
C LEU A 89 7.33 -5.37 -1.26
N VAL A 90 8.47 -4.99 -1.86
CA VAL A 90 8.86 -5.44 -3.20
C VAL A 90 9.09 -6.95 -3.22
N PHE A 91 9.82 -7.50 -2.23
CA PHE A 91 10.04 -8.93 -2.11
C PHE A 91 8.74 -9.70 -1.89
N TYR A 92 7.87 -9.25 -0.97
CA TYR A 92 6.55 -9.87 -0.75
C TYR A 92 5.67 -9.79 -2.01
N GLY A 93 5.74 -8.68 -2.76
CA GLY A 93 5.04 -8.54 -4.04
C GLY A 93 5.46 -9.60 -5.07
N ARG A 94 6.71 -10.05 -5.04
CA ARG A 94 7.22 -11.15 -5.89
C ARG A 94 6.95 -12.54 -5.31
N GLY A 95 6.48 -12.66 -4.07
CA GLY A 95 6.27 -13.92 -3.38
C GLY A 95 7.51 -14.44 -2.63
N GLU A 96 8.57 -13.63 -2.52
CA GLU A 96 9.74 -13.94 -1.72
C GLU A 96 9.41 -13.78 -0.23
N ARG A 97 9.70 -14.79 0.57
CA ARG A 97 9.26 -14.90 1.96
C ARG A 97 10.36 -15.53 2.84
N HIS A 98 10.34 -15.23 4.14
CA HIS A 98 11.31 -15.78 5.09
C HIS A 98 10.98 -17.22 5.53
N ASP A 99 9.75 -17.69 5.35
CA ASP A 99 9.25 -18.99 5.86
C ASP A 99 9.25 -20.10 4.81
N ILE A 100 9.58 -19.81 3.56
CA ILE A 100 9.70 -20.80 2.48
C ILE A 100 11.10 -20.80 1.87
N ASN A 101 11.42 -21.86 1.12
CA ASN A 101 12.65 -21.92 0.35
C ASN A 101 12.48 -21.13 -0.95
N CYS A 102 13.07 -19.93 -1.02
CA CYS A 102 13.04 -19.03 -2.17
C CYS A 102 14.38 -18.30 -2.32
N THR A 103 14.58 -17.59 -3.42
CA THR A 103 15.86 -16.99 -3.79
C THR A 103 16.35 -15.98 -2.76
N TYR A 104 15.47 -15.13 -2.26
CA TYR A 104 15.81 -14.01 -1.36
C TYR A 104 15.36 -14.24 0.08
N ARG A 105 15.13 -15.49 0.48
CA ARG A 105 14.71 -15.84 1.85
C ARG A 105 15.55 -15.16 2.92
N ALA A 106 16.88 -15.28 2.84
CA ALA A 106 17.79 -14.71 3.85
C ALA A 106 17.73 -13.18 3.91
N THR A 107 17.59 -12.53 2.75
CA THR A 107 17.41 -11.07 2.65
C THR A 107 16.11 -10.64 3.32
N VAL A 108 14.99 -11.30 3.02
CA VAL A 108 13.70 -11.00 3.62
C VAL A 108 13.71 -11.25 5.13
N GLU A 109 14.32 -12.36 5.57
CA GLU A 109 14.44 -12.72 6.98
C GLU A 109 15.24 -11.67 7.78
N LYS A 110 16.38 -11.21 7.27
CA LYS A 110 17.16 -10.14 7.89
C LYS A 110 16.38 -8.84 8.01
N GLY A 111 15.73 -8.42 6.92
CA GLY A 111 14.98 -7.17 6.90
C GLY A 111 13.80 -7.17 7.87
N ILE A 112 13.00 -8.25 7.91
CA ILE A 112 11.86 -8.32 8.83
C ILE A 112 12.31 -8.42 10.29
N ASN A 113 13.38 -9.15 10.58
CA ASN A 113 13.95 -9.22 11.92
C ASN A 113 14.47 -7.86 12.37
N TRP A 114 15.12 -7.10 11.49
CA TRP A 114 15.56 -5.75 11.80
C TRP A 114 14.36 -4.84 12.17
N LEU A 115 13.25 -4.87 11.41
CA LEU A 115 12.04 -4.10 11.77
C LEU A 115 11.46 -4.52 13.13
N ILE A 116 11.45 -5.82 13.45
CA ILE A 116 11.02 -6.34 14.75
C ILE A 116 11.87 -5.77 15.89
N ASP A 117 13.19 -5.72 15.69
CA ASP A 117 14.13 -5.24 16.70
C ASP A 117 14.06 -3.73 16.91
N GLN A 118 13.75 -2.97 15.84
CA GLN A 118 13.57 -1.52 15.92
C GLN A 118 12.20 -1.11 16.47
N GLN A 119 11.20 -1.98 16.42
CA GLN A 119 9.86 -1.65 16.92
C GLN A 119 9.88 -1.36 18.42
N ASN A 120 9.29 -0.23 18.81
CA ASN A 120 9.10 0.08 20.23
C ASN A 120 8.19 -0.96 20.90
N LYS A 121 8.76 -1.70 21.84
CA LYS A 121 8.08 -2.81 22.53
C LYS A 121 6.93 -2.37 23.42
N ALA A 122 6.92 -1.11 23.84
CA ALA A 122 5.90 -0.60 24.77
C ALA A 122 4.60 -0.22 24.04
N ASN A 123 4.68 0.28 22.80
CA ASN A 123 3.53 0.83 22.10
C ASN A 123 3.45 0.47 20.60
N GLY A 124 4.36 -0.33 20.08
CA GLY A 124 4.34 -0.76 18.67
C GLY A 124 4.84 0.27 17.64
N ASP A 125 5.34 1.44 18.07
CA ASP A 125 5.83 2.50 17.20
C ASP A 125 6.98 2.02 16.31
N LEU A 126 6.86 2.25 15.00
CA LEU A 126 7.84 1.92 13.95
C LEU A 126 8.45 3.17 13.30
N ARG A 127 8.39 4.35 13.93
CA ARG A 127 9.06 5.55 13.43
C ARG A 127 10.57 5.51 13.63
N GLY A 128 11.07 4.51 14.36
CA GLY A 128 12.47 4.35 14.73
C GLY A 128 12.88 5.18 15.94
N ALA A 129 14.08 4.93 16.45
CA ALA A 129 14.65 5.64 17.59
C ALA A 129 15.11 7.08 17.25
N ASN A 130 15.02 7.48 16.01
CA ASN A 130 15.48 8.78 15.55
C ASN A 130 14.38 9.84 15.77
N PRO A 131 14.71 11.00 16.36
CA PRO A 131 13.75 12.09 16.51
C PRO A 131 13.23 12.68 15.19
N GLN A 132 13.80 12.30 14.06
CA GLN A 132 13.38 12.69 12.70
C GLN A 132 12.42 11.71 12.03
N GLY A 133 12.20 10.51 12.60
CA GLY A 133 11.23 9.55 12.09
C GLY A 133 9.79 10.08 12.24
N ASP A 134 8.98 9.87 11.21
CA ASP A 134 7.61 10.34 11.17
C ASP A 134 6.60 9.22 10.85
N MET A 135 5.33 9.58 10.67
CA MET A 135 4.28 8.60 10.38
C MET A 135 4.39 7.96 8.98
N TYR A 136 5.23 8.49 8.07
CA TYR A 136 5.59 7.76 6.84
C TYR A 136 6.42 6.52 7.17
N ASP A 137 7.43 6.68 8.05
CA ASP A 137 8.23 5.54 8.50
C ASP A 137 7.35 4.47 9.12
N HIS A 138 6.45 4.88 10.04
CA HIS A 138 5.53 3.95 10.68
C HIS A 138 4.56 3.31 9.67
N GLY A 139 4.01 4.09 8.74
CA GLY A 139 3.05 3.60 7.74
C GLY A 139 3.66 2.56 6.80
N ILE A 140 4.85 2.82 6.26
CA ILE A 140 5.51 1.94 5.30
C ILE A 140 6.08 0.69 6.00
N ALA A 141 6.76 0.87 7.14
CA ALA A 141 7.27 -0.27 7.93
C ALA A 141 6.13 -1.11 8.52
N GLY A 142 5.06 -0.46 8.98
CA GLY A 142 3.85 -1.12 9.49
C GLY A 142 3.14 -1.94 8.41
N LEU A 143 3.05 -1.41 7.18
CA LEU A 143 2.50 -2.16 6.04
C LEU A 143 3.33 -3.41 5.78
N ALA A 144 4.66 -3.30 5.75
CA ALA A 144 5.54 -4.45 5.55
C ALA A 144 5.38 -5.50 6.67
N MET A 145 5.26 -5.07 7.94
CA MET A 145 5.05 -5.96 9.08
C MET A 145 3.71 -6.69 8.99
N VAL A 146 2.64 -5.98 8.66
CA VAL A 146 1.28 -6.55 8.52
C VAL A 146 1.22 -7.51 7.34
N GLU A 147 1.81 -7.15 6.19
CA GLU A 147 1.86 -8.03 5.02
C GLU A 147 2.74 -9.26 5.27
N ALA A 148 3.88 -9.11 5.96
CA ALA A 148 4.70 -10.25 6.38
C ALA A 148 3.87 -11.26 7.17
N TYR A 149 3.11 -10.81 8.16
CA TYR A 149 2.17 -11.67 8.88
C TYR A 149 1.08 -12.22 7.97
N GLY A 150 0.49 -11.37 7.13
CA GLY A 150 -0.61 -11.74 6.22
C GLY A 150 -0.24 -12.89 5.28
N VAL A 151 0.95 -12.86 4.69
CA VAL A 151 1.40 -13.86 3.71
C VAL A 151 2.02 -15.11 4.36
N THR A 152 2.61 -14.99 5.57
CA THR A 152 3.33 -16.13 6.20
C THR A 152 2.53 -16.80 7.31
N LYS A 153 1.62 -16.07 7.96
CA LYS A 153 0.95 -16.47 9.20
C LYS A 153 1.93 -16.85 10.32
N ASP A 154 3.15 -16.34 10.26
CA ASP A 154 4.15 -16.53 11.31
C ASP A 154 3.63 -15.96 12.64
N VAL A 155 3.41 -16.84 13.60
CA VAL A 155 2.83 -16.49 14.91
C VAL A 155 3.68 -15.47 15.69
N ARG A 156 4.97 -15.36 15.42
CA ARG A 156 5.86 -14.37 16.04
C ARG A 156 5.54 -12.95 15.56
N LEU A 157 5.06 -12.81 14.32
CA LEU A 157 4.74 -11.53 13.70
C LEU A 157 3.38 -10.99 14.14
N ARG A 158 2.42 -11.86 14.50
CA ARG A 158 1.06 -11.43 14.85
C ARG A 158 1.02 -10.34 15.92
N PRO A 159 1.66 -10.49 17.11
CA PRO A 159 1.63 -9.45 18.13
C PRO A 159 2.36 -8.17 17.68
N ARG A 160 3.39 -8.27 16.83
CA ARG A 160 4.11 -7.12 16.30
C ARG A 160 3.29 -6.32 15.31
N ALA A 161 2.62 -7.02 14.39
CA ALA A 161 1.72 -6.42 13.43
C ALA A 161 0.51 -5.77 14.13
N GLN A 162 -0.08 -6.44 15.14
CA GLN A 162 -1.17 -5.87 15.90
C GLN A 162 -0.74 -4.62 16.66
N SER A 163 0.41 -4.64 17.35
CA SER A 163 0.90 -3.45 18.06
C SER A 163 1.16 -2.26 17.13
N ALA A 164 1.63 -2.51 15.89
CA ALA A 164 1.76 -1.44 14.90
C ALA A 164 0.41 -0.85 14.49
N VAL A 165 -0.62 -1.68 14.35
CA VAL A 165 -2.00 -1.24 14.08
C VAL A 165 -2.56 -0.45 15.27
N ASP A 166 -2.35 -0.92 16.51
CA ASP A 166 -2.81 -0.26 17.72
C ASP A 166 -2.20 1.16 17.85
N PHE A 167 -0.91 1.30 17.52
CA PHE A 167 -0.26 2.63 17.48
C PHE A 167 -0.92 3.55 16.44
N ILE A 168 -1.27 3.04 15.26
CA ILE A 168 -2.00 3.81 14.24
C ILE A 168 -3.36 4.30 14.78
N VAL A 169 -4.10 3.41 15.45
CA VAL A 169 -5.40 3.73 16.05
C VAL A 169 -5.23 4.87 17.07
N GLU A 170 -4.25 4.76 17.96
CA GLU A 170 -3.96 5.80 18.94
C GLU A 170 -3.47 7.11 18.31
N ALA A 171 -2.74 7.05 17.19
CA ALA A 171 -2.18 8.20 16.50
C ALA A 171 -3.19 9.01 15.68
N GLN A 172 -4.42 8.49 15.45
CA GLN A 172 -5.44 9.15 14.62
C GLN A 172 -5.86 10.50 15.21
N HIS A 173 -5.88 11.56 14.38
CA HIS A 173 -6.45 12.85 14.74
C HIS A 173 -7.99 12.76 14.88
N GLU A 174 -8.60 13.63 15.66
CA GLU A 174 -10.06 13.63 15.87
C GLU A 174 -10.88 13.83 14.58
N GLU A 175 -10.33 14.54 13.59
CA GLU A 175 -10.92 14.68 12.26
C GLU A 175 -10.76 13.43 11.37
N GLY A 176 -10.04 12.39 11.82
CA GLY A 176 -9.97 11.07 11.20
C GLY A 176 -8.77 10.80 10.31
N GLY A 177 -7.91 11.78 10.05
CA GLY A 177 -6.67 11.61 9.26
C GLY A 177 -5.43 11.41 10.12
N TRP A 178 -4.28 11.26 9.45
CA TRP A 178 -2.94 11.20 10.04
C TRP A 178 -2.01 12.13 9.29
N ARG A 179 -0.95 12.60 9.97
CA ARG A 179 0.12 13.40 9.39
C ARG A 179 1.45 12.99 10.03
N TYR A 180 2.48 13.82 9.94
CA TYR A 180 3.86 13.49 10.34
C TYR A 180 4.01 13.04 11.80
N LYS A 181 3.22 13.58 12.71
CA LYS A 181 3.23 13.20 14.13
C LYS A 181 1.88 12.64 14.55
N PRO A 182 1.85 11.74 15.56
CA PRO A 182 0.61 11.31 16.18
C PRO A 182 -0.26 12.51 16.59
N LYS A 183 -1.55 12.42 16.31
CA LYS A 183 -2.55 13.46 16.61
C LYS A 183 -2.41 14.77 15.84
N ASP A 184 -1.48 14.90 14.90
CA ASP A 184 -1.47 16.04 13.98
C ASP A 184 -2.70 16.00 13.05
N LYS A 185 -3.20 17.18 12.66
CA LYS A 185 -4.28 17.29 11.68
C LYS A 185 -3.86 16.63 10.36
N GLY A 186 -4.69 15.73 9.83
CA GLY A 186 -4.35 14.83 8.75
C GLY A 186 -3.95 15.51 7.44
N ASP A 187 -3.13 14.81 6.67
CA ASP A 187 -2.93 15.02 5.24
C ASP A 187 -3.19 13.71 4.46
N LEU A 188 -3.52 13.84 3.19
CA LEU A 188 -3.93 12.68 2.39
C LEU A 188 -2.76 11.74 2.06
N SER A 189 -1.55 12.23 2.01
CA SER A 189 -0.40 11.42 1.60
C SER A 189 0.03 10.46 2.72
N VAL A 190 0.14 10.92 3.98
CA VAL A 190 0.36 10.03 5.13
C VAL A 190 -0.86 9.15 5.39
N THR A 191 -2.06 9.75 5.38
CA THR A 191 -3.32 9.00 5.57
C THR A 191 -3.45 7.86 4.55
N GLY A 192 -2.96 8.03 3.32
CA GLY A 192 -2.95 6.99 2.29
C GLY A 192 -2.18 5.75 2.70
N TRP A 193 -0.95 5.90 3.18
CA TRP A 193 -0.15 4.79 3.70
C TRP A 193 -0.83 4.10 4.88
N ILE A 194 -1.39 4.88 5.79
CA ILE A 194 -2.07 4.35 6.97
C ILE A 194 -3.32 3.54 6.60
N ILE A 195 -4.14 4.02 5.63
CA ILE A 195 -5.29 3.25 5.15
C ILE A 195 -4.85 1.93 4.50
N MET A 196 -3.71 1.90 3.80
CA MET A 196 -3.15 0.64 3.28
C MET A 196 -2.82 -0.35 4.40
N VAL A 197 -2.20 0.13 5.50
CA VAL A 197 -1.93 -0.71 6.68
C VAL A 197 -3.22 -1.28 7.26
N LEU A 198 -4.23 -0.42 7.49
CA LEU A 198 -5.49 -0.83 8.10
C LEU A 198 -6.25 -1.84 7.22
N ALA A 199 -6.29 -1.62 5.90
CA ALA A 199 -6.89 -2.55 4.97
C ALA A 199 -6.15 -3.91 4.94
N SER A 200 -4.81 -3.89 4.91
CA SER A 200 -4.00 -5.11 4.99
C SER A 200 -4.17 -5.83 6.34
N ALA A 201 -4.36 -5.07 7.43
CA ALA A 201 -4.60 -5.62 8.77
C ALA A 201 -5.94 -6.39 8.82
N GLU A 202 -7.03 -5.81 8.33
CA GLU A 202 -8.32 -6.49 8.24
C GLU A 202 -8.22 -7.78 7.41
N MET A 203 -7.56 -7.72 6.24
CA MET A 203 -7.31 -8.90 5.40
C MET A 203 -6.51 -9.98 6.09
N SER A 204 -5.57 -9.59 6.94
CA SER A 204 -4.70 -10.50 7.68
C SER A 204 -5.39 -11.13 8.90
N GLY A 205 -6.59 -10.64 9.28
CA GLY A 205 -7.33 -11.06 10.48
C GLY A 205 -6.77 -10.42 11.76
N LEU A 206 -6.22 -9.21 11.64
CA LEU A 206 -5.87 -8.36 12.78
C LEU A 206 -7.07 -7.48 13.15
N GLU A 207 -7.07 -7.00 14.38
CA GLU A 207 -8.14 -6.17 14.92
C GLU A 207 -7.97 -4.72 14.47
N VAL A 208 -8.98 -4.16 13.79
CA VAL A 208 -9.06 -2.76 13.39
C VAL A 208 -10.41 -2.20 13.88
N PRO A 209 -10.42 -1.19 14.79
CA PRO A 209 -11.68 -0.61 15.25
C PRO A 209 -12.45 0.06 14.10
N ALA A 210 -13.73 -0.24 13.96
CA ALA A 210 -14.60 0.37 12.96
C ALA A 210 -14.62 1.90 13.04
N SER A 211 -14.54 2.45 14.25
CA SER A 211 -14.45 3.91 14.49
C SER A 211 -13.24 4.57 13.82
N THR A 212 -12.11 3.85 13.74
CA THR A 212 -10.89 4.31 13.05
C THR A 212 -11.12 4.39 11.55
N LEU A 213 -11.73 3.36 10.96
CA LEU A 213 -12.08 3.35 9.53
C LEU A 213 -13.13 4.43 9.19
N ASP A 214 -14.11 4.63 10.06
CA ASP A 214 -15.10 5.71 9.90
C ASP A 214 -14.46 7.09 10.01
N GLY A 215 -13.47 7.24 10.88
CA GLY A 215 -12.61 8.43 10.92
C GLY A 215 -11.92 8.68 9.58
N ALA A 216 -11.26 7.66 9.04
CA ALA A 216 -10.58 7.75 7.75
C ALA A 216 -11.56 8.11 6.60
N ARG A 217 -12.77 7.55 6.59
CA ARG A 217 -13.83 7.91 5.62
C ARG A 217 -14.23 9.37 5.75
N ARG A 218 -14.44 9.88 6.97
CA ARG A 218 -14.75 11.31 7.20
C ARG A 218 -13.64 12.24 6.70
N PHE A 219 -12.37 11.89 6.95
CA PHE A 219 -11.24 12.67 6.44
C PHE A 219 -11.22 12.68 4.90
N LEU A 220 -11.44 11.53 4.26
CA LEU A 220 -11.54 11.45 2.80
C LEU A 220 -12.71 12.29 2.25
N ASP A 221 -13.87 12.33 2.94
CA ASP A 221 -15.00 13.19 2.56
C ASP A 221 -14.62 14.66 2.69
N TYR A 222 -13.89 15.03 3.73
CA TYR A 222 -13.45 16.39 3.97
C TYR A 222 -12.52 16.91 2.86
N VAL A 223 -11.57 16.11 2.38
CA VAL A 223 -10.62 16.50 1.32
C VAL A 223 -11.16 16.27 -0.09
N SER A 224 -12.37 15.71 -0.24
CA SER A 224 -13.00 15.41 -1.53
C SER A 224 -13.66 16.64 -2.16
N ALA A 225 -13.55 16.74 -3.49
CA ALA A 225 -14.23 17.74 -4.33
C ALA A 225 -14.62 17.12 -5.69
N GLY A 226 -15.09 17.94 -6.61
CA GLY A 226 -15.61 17.51 -7.91
C GLY A 226 -17.12 17.31 -7.89
N LYS A 227 -17.67 16.91 -9.02
CA LYS A 227 -19.14 16.74 -9.17
C LYS A 227 -19.66 15.57 -8.33
N HIS A 228 -18.84 14.54 -8.16
CA HIS A 228 -19.19 13.30 -7.46
C HIS A 228 -18.21 12.93 -6.35
N GLY A 229 -17.31 13.86 -5.96
CA GLY A 229 -16.30 13.64 -4.93
C GLY A 229 -15.05 12.91 -5.41
N GLY A 230 -14.80 12.86 -6.72
CA GLY A 230 -13.69 12.10 -7.33
C GLY A 230 -12.37 12.88 -7.46
N ALA A 231 -12.29 14.11 -6.98
CA ALA A 231 -11.07 14.91 -6.90
C ALA A 231 -10.66 15.08 -5.44
N PHE A 232 -9.35 14.93 -5.12
CA PHE A 232 -8.87 14.91 -3.75
C PHE A 232 -7.76 15.92 -3.53
N GLY A 233 -7.88 16.72 -2.47
CA GLY A 233 -6.83 17.64 -2.03
C GLY A 233 -5.90 17.02 -1.01
N TYR A 234 -4.89 17.79 -0.59
CA TYR A 234 -3.86 17.32 0.34
C TYR A 234 -4.31 17.40 1.81
N THR A 235 -4.50 18.60 2.34
CA THR A 235 -5.00 18.84 3.71
C THR A 235 -6.45 19.34 3.74
N ASP A 236 -6.90 19.86 2.62
CA ASP A 236 -8.22 20.46 2.43
C ASP A 236 -8.74 20.11 1.03
N LYS A 237 -9.94 20.51 0.69
CA LYS A 237 -10.45 20.37 -0.69
C LYS A 237 -9.51 21.04 -1.70
N PRO A 238 -9.38 20.48 -2.91
CA PRO A 238 -8.60 21.12 -3.96
C PRO A 238 -9.00 22.58 -4.17
N GLY A 239 -7.98 23.46 -4.22
CA GLY A 239 -8.18 24.87 -4.54
C GLY A 239 -8.52 25.10 -6.02
N PRO A 240 -8.56 26.38 -6.49
CA PRO A 240 -8.90 26.72 -7.87
C PRO A 240 -8.01 26.08 -8.95
N GLN A 241 -6.79 25.69 -8.58
CA GLN A 241 -5.84 25.01 -9.49
C GLN A 241 -6.11 23.49 -9.61
N GLY A 242 -7.12 22.99 -8.89
CA GLY A 242 -7.45 21.56 -8.87
C GLY A 242 -6.58 20.73 -7.91
N ALA A 243 -6.83 19.44 -7.92
CA ALA A 243 -6.06 18.45 -7.17
C ALA A 243 -4.78 18.06 -7.95
N THR A 244 -3.71 17.75 -7.22
CA THR A 244 -2.53 17.18 -7.89
C THR A 244 -2.80 15.75 -8.37
N PRO A 245 -2.14 15.27 -9.44
CA PRO A 245 -2.30 13.89 -9.90
C PRO A 245 -2.08 12.86 -8.80
N ALA A 246 -1.04 13.04 -7.97
CA ALA A 246 -0.72 12.15 -6.87
C ALA A 246 -1.86 12.09 -5.84
N MET A 247 -2.41 13.21 -5.40
CA MET A 247 -3.50 13.22 -4.41
C MET A 247 -4.79 12.59 -4.97
N ASN A 248 -5.08 12.78 -6.26
CA ASN A 248 -6.19 12.07 -6.89
C ASN A 248 -6.01 10.55 -6.87
N ALA A 249 -4.82 10.08 -7.20
CA ALA A 249 -4.51 8.65 -7.19
C ALA A 249 -4.58 8.06 -5.77
N VAL A 250 -3.97 8.74 -4.78
CA VAL A 250 -4.01 8.33 -3.36
C VAL A 250 -5.45 8.27 -2.85
N GLY A 251 -6.22 9.35 -3.02
CA GLY A 251 -7.59 9.43 -2.50
C GLY A 251 -8.52 8.41 -3.15
N PHE A 252 -8.40 8.20 -4.46
CA PHE A 252 -9.19 7.19 -5.16
C PHE A 252 -8.83 5.77 -4.68
N PHE A 253 -7.55 5.44 -4.58
CA PHE A 253 -7.13 4.13 -4.08
C PHE A 253 -7.60 3.89 -2.64
N CYS A 254 -7.49 4.88 -1.76
CA CYS A 254 -8.01 4.80 -0.39
C CYS A 254 -9.51 4.51 -0.34
N ARG A 255 -10.30 5.16 -1.21
CA ARG A 255 -11.74 4.89 -1.32
C ARG A 255 -12.01 3.46 -1.75
N GLN A 256 -11.24 2.94 -2.71
CA GLN A 256 -11.37 1.54 -3.16
C GLN A 256 -11.07 0.56 -2.03
N LEU A 257 -10.00 0.80 -1.26
CA LEU A 257 -9.66 -0.02 -0.09
C LEU A 257 -10.76 0.00 0.99
N LEU A 258 -11.45 1.13 1.15
CA LEU A 258 -12.54 1.29 2.11
C LEU A 258 -13.92 0.90 1.55
N GLY A 259 -13.97 0.14 0.44
CA GLY A 259 -15.18 -0.48 -0.08
C GLY A 259 -15.94 0.33 -1.13
N LEU A 260 -15.31 1.33 -1.78
CA LEU A 260 -15.94 2.04 -2.89
C LEU A 260 -16.26 1.10 -4.05
N SER A 261 -17.50 1.11 -4.51
CA SER A 261 -17.90 0.38 -5.72
C SER A 261 -17.27 0.99 -6.98
N ASN A 262 -16.66 0.15 -7.82
CA ASN A 262 -16.08 0.55 -9.10
C ASN A 262 -17.12 1.10 -10.09
N SER A 263 -18.40 0.79 -9.90
CA SER A 263 -19.52 1.31 -10.72
C SER A 263 -20.09 2.63 -10.20
N SER A 264 -19.57 3.16 -9.11
CA SER A 264 -20.06 4.41 -8.54
C SER A 264 -19.71 5.64 -9.41
N LYS A 265 -20.48 6.72 -9.27
CA LYS A 265 -20.20 7.98 -9.97
C LYS A 265 -18.87 8.60 -9.52
N LEU A 266 -18.52 8.44 -8.24
CA LEU A 266 -17.22 8.87 -7.71
C LEU A 266 -16.08 8.10 -8.40
N ALA A 267 -16.18 6.78 -8.49
CA ALA A 267 -15.17 5.95 -9.15
C ALA A 267 -14.99 6.33 -10.63
N ALA A 268 -16.09 6.59 -11.34
CA ALA A 268 -16.04 7.04 -12.72
C ALA A 268 -15.36 8.40 -12.87
N GLU A 269 -15.64 9.36 -11.97
CA GLU A 269 -15.01 10.68 -11.97
C GLU A 269 -13.51 10.58 -11.66
N ALA A 270 -13.12 9.87 -10.58
CA ALA A 270 -11.74 9.73 -10.16
C ALA A 270 -10.89 8.97 -11.19
N SER A 271 -11.40 7.86 -11.70
CA SER A 271 -10.75 7.10 -12.78
C SER A 271 -10.57 7.93 -14.05
N GLY A 272 -11.58 8.73 -14.42
CA GLY A 272 -11.50 9.64 -15.56
C GLY A 272 -10.43 10.73 -15.41
N ILE A 273 -10.20 11.23 -14.19
CA ILE A 273 -9.11 12.18 -13.90
C ILE A 273 -7.75 11.52 -14.11
N ILE A 274 -7.55 10.31 -13.56
CA ILE A 274 -6.29 9.57 -13.69
C ILE A 274 -6.04 9.17 -15.16
N ASP A 275 -7.06 8.68 -15.85
CA ASP A 275 -6.97 8.29 -17.26
C ASP A 275 -6.60 9.47 -18.18
N LYS A 276 -7.18 10.65 -17.92
CA LYS A 276 -6.83 11.88 -18.65
C LYS A 276 -5.39 12.34 -18.38
N GLN A 277 -4.90 12.16 -17.17
CA GLN A 277 -3.53 12.50 -16.80
C GLN A 277 -2.52 11.54 -17.46
N GLY A 278 -2.88 10.24 -17.55
CA GLY A 278 -1.99 9.19 -18.00
C GLY A 278 -0.84 8.90 -17.03
N LEU A 279 -0.01 7.94 -17.37
CA LEU A 279 1.20 7.61 -16.60
C LEU A 279 2.23 8.73 -16.73
N ASN A 280 2.80 9.14 -15.59
CA ASN A 280 3.98 10.01 -15.53
C ASN A 280 5.09 9.25 -14.77
N SER A 281 6.09 8.76 -15.49
CA SER A 281 7.21 8.00 -14.92
C SER A 281 8.21 8.87 -14.14
N ASP A 282 8.17 10.20 -14.29
CA ASP A 282 9.04 11.12 -13.56
C ASP A 282 8.51 11.39 -12.14
N ASP A 283 7.22 11.16 -11.89
CA ASP A 283 6.59 11.20 -10.57
C ASP A 283 6.31 9.77 -10.09
N LEU A 284 7.29 9.13 -9.46
CA LEU A 284 7.18 7.76 -8.96
C LEU A 284 6.08 7.59 -7.91
N TYR A 285 5.80 8.61 -7.12
CA TYR A 285 4.75 8.58 -6.12
C TYR A 285 3.36 8.51 -6.79
N TYR A 286 3.14 9.37 -7.80
CA TYR A 286 1.93 9.30 -8.61
C TYR A 286 1.84 7.98 -9.38
N ALA A 287 2.93 7.54 -10.02
CA ALA A 287 2.96 6.29 -10.77
C ALA A 287 2.59 5.09 -9.90
N TYR A 288 3.10 5.02 -8.65
CA TYR A 288 2.77 3.97 -7.70
C TYR A 288 1.27 3.91 -7.37
N TYR A 289 0.72 5.01 -6.86
CA TYR A 289 -0.71 5.04 -6.49
C TYR A 289 -1.65 4.99 -7.70
N GLY A 290 -1.26 5.61 -8.81
CA GLY A 290 -2.01 5.56 -10.07
C GLY A 290 -2.11 4.14 -10.62
N THR A 291 -1.03 3.35 -10.52
CA THR A 291 -1.03 1.94 -10.90
C THR A 291 -1.98 1.13 -10.03
N LEU A 292 -1.90 1.28 -8.70
CA LEU A 292 -2.77 0.58 -7.76
C LEU A 292 -4.25 0.91 -7.99
N ALA A 293 -4.58 2.20 -8.10
CA ALA A 293 -5.94 2.68 -8.33
C ALA A 293 -6.51 2.21 -9.68
N SER A 294 -5.71 2.32 -10.76
CA SER A 294 -6.12 1.89 -12.10
C SER A 294 -6.29 0.38 -12.18
N TYR A 295 -5.39 -0.39 -11.54
CA TYR A 295 -5.51 -1.83 -11.43
C TYR A 295 -6.79 -2.26 -10.69
N GLN A 296 -7.12 -1.62 -9.58
CA GLN A 296 -8.35 -1.92 -8.83
C GLN A 296 -9.60 -1.54 -9.61
N GLN A 297 -9.56 -0.45 -10.39
CA GLN A 297 -10.69 -0.01 -11.21
C GLN A 297 -10.94 -0.94 -12.39
N GLN A 298 -9.85 -1.50 -12.99
CA GLN A 298 -9.93 -2.33 -14.19
C GLN A 298 -10.51 -1.57 -15.42
N GLY A 299 -10.86 -2.30 -16.47
CA GLY A 299 -11.52 -1.75 -17.64
C GLY A 299 -10.58 -1.03 -18.64
N PRO A 300 -11.12 -0.16 -19.52
CA PRO A 300 -10.34 0.49 -20.56
C PRO A 300 -9.21 1.40 -20.05
N ALA A 301 -9.43 2.10 -18.92
CA ALA A 301 -8.42 2.98 -18.31
C ALA A 301 -7.20 2.17 -17.84
N TRP A 302 -7.43 1.01 -17.20
CA TRP A 302 -6.35 0.11 -16.81
C TRP A 302 -5.55 -0.40 -18.02
N ARG A 303 -6.20 -0.75 -19.12
CA ARG A 303 -5.49 -1.21 -20.34
C ARG A 303 -4.56 -0.13 -20.90
N ARG A 304 -5.03 1.13 -20.99
CA ARG A 304 -4.18 2.26 -21.42
C ARG A 304 -3.02 2.54 -20.48
N TRP A 305 -3.26 2.43 -19.18
CA TRP A 305 -2.22 2.57 -18.17
C TRP A 305 -1.14 1.49 -18.32
N LEU A 306 -1.56 0.23 -18.49
CA LEU A 306 -0.66 -0.91 -18.65
C LEU A 306 0.18 -0.82 -19.94
N GLU A 307 -0.41 -0.33 -21.04
CA GLU A 307 0.30 -0.09 -22.31
C GLU A 307 1.36 1.01 -22.19
N ALA A 308 1.17 1.97 -21.27
CA ALA A 308 2.09 3.07 -21.03
C ALA A 308 3.24 2.71 -20.06
N MET A 309 3.10 1.63 -19.30
CA MET A 309 4.14 1.09 -18.40
C MET A 309 5.22 0.34 -19.17
#